data_710ba42d7017729a3b117b6a9820421f
#
_entry.id   710ba42d7017729a3b117b6a9820421f
#
_cell.length_a   1.000
_cell.length_b   1.000
_cell.length_c   1.000
_cell.angle_alpha   90.00
_cell.angle_beta   90.00
_cell.angle_gamma   90.00
#
_symmetry.space_group_name_H-M   'P 1'
#
loop_
_entity.id
_entity.type
_entity.pdbx_description
1 polymer ?
#
loop_
_entity_poly.entity_id
_entity_poly.type
_entity_poly.pdbx_seq_one_letter_code
_entity_poly.pdbx_strand_id
1 'polypeptide(L)'
;MSRVDPDFPQKVYDVVSKIPRGKVMTYGQIAAYCGAAWASWEVGQIAHNGPSDLPWQRVVNKRGGLAAGWPGGGRATHAELLRAEVVEVSDEYTVDVNKLLWNPSQATLL
;
A
#
# COMPACT_ATOMS: atom_id res chain seq x y z
N MET A 1 -8.43 -20.85 4.13
CA MET A 1 -8.62 -20.21 5.44
C MET A 1 -7.42 -19.32 5.75
N SER A 2 -7.68 -18.10 6.16
CA SER A 2 -6.61 -17.18 6.55
C SER A 2 -5.98 -17.62 7.89
N ARG A 3 -4.65 -17.51 7.97
CA ARG A 3 -3.89 -17.83 9.19
C ARG A 3 -3.42 -16.58 9.92
N VAL A 4 -3.87 -15.43 9.48
CA VAL A 4 -3.51 -14.18 10.15
C VAL A 4 -4.30 -14.04 11.45
N ASP A 5 -3.74 -13.29 12.39
CA ASP A 5 -4.41 -13.00 13.64
C ASP A 5 -5.70 -12.20 13.42
N PRO A 6 -6.70 -12.34 14.30
CA PRO A 6 -7.95 -11.59 14.17
C PRO A 6 -7.74 -10.07 14.14
N ASP A 7 -6.68 -9.56 14.75
CA ASP A 7 -6.35 -8.14 14.78
C ASP A 7 -5.50 -7.68 13.59
N PHE A 8 -5.17 -8.59 12.66
CA PHE A 8 -4.33 -8.27 11.50
C PHE A 8 -4.90 -7.11 10.65
N PRO A 9 -6.21 -7.08 10.32
CA PRO A 9 -6.75 -5.96 9.57
C PRO A 9 -6.52 -4.62 10.26
N GLN A 10 -6.69 -4.54 11.57
CA GLN A 10 -6.47 -3.29 12.30
C GLN A 10 -5.00 -2.87 12.24
N LYS A 11 -4.08 -3.82 12.33
CA LYS A 11 -2.64 -3.54 12.19
C LYS A 11 -2.32 -2.97 10.82
N VAL A 12 -2.95 -3.52 9.77
CA VAL A 12 -2.78 -3.03 8.40
C VAL A 12 -3.30 -1.60 8.30
N TYR A 13 -4.50 -1.32 8.82
CA TYR A 13 -5.07 0.03 8.81
C TYR A 13 -4.14 1.03 9.51
N ASP A 14 -3.60 0.66 10.67
CA ASP A 14 -2.72 1.54 11.44
C ASP A 14 -1.46 1.88 10.66
N VAL A 15 -0.85 0.90 10.00
CA VAL A 15 0.36 1.13 9.18
C VAL A 15 0.04 2.01 7.98
N VAL A 16 -1.02 1.68 7.24
CA VAL A 16 -1.38 2.42 6.03
C VAL A 16 -1.70 3.87 6.37
N SER A 17 -2.38 4.12 7.48
CA SER A 17 -2.72 5.47 7.91
C SER A 17 -1.50 6.36 8.13
N LYS A 18 -0.34 5.76 8.36
CA LYS A 18 0.90 6.49 8.65
C LYS A 18 1.79 6.72 7.43
N ILE A 19 1.47 6.11 6.30
CA ILE A 19 2.30 6.29 5.09
C ILE A 19 2.22 7.76 4.67
N PRO A 20 3.37 8.47 4.63
CA PRO A 20 3.35 9.89 4.29
C PRO A 20 2.94 10.14 2.84
N ARG A 21 2.38 11.30 2.59
CA ARG A 21 2.11 11.78 1.25
C ARG A 21 3.38 11.72 0.40
N GLY A 22 3.27 11.22 -0.81
CA GLY A 22 4.41 11.10 -1.73
C GLY A 22 5.29 9.89 -1.52
N LYS A 23 4.94 9.03 -0.56
CA LYS A 23 5.65 7.78 -0.29
C LYS A 23 4.74 6.58 -0.49
N VAL A 24 5.33 5.40 -0.62
CA VAL A 24 4.56 4.17 -0.84
C VAL A 24 5.10 3.03 0.03
N MET A 25 4.25 2.04 0.26
CA MET A 25 4.63 0.74 0.81
C MET A 25 4.11 -0.34 -0.14
N THR A 26 4.76 -1.50 -0.12
CA THR A 26 4.27 -2.66 -0.87
C THR A 26 3.38 -3.52 0.01
N TYR A 27 2.52 -4.34 -0.61
CA TYR A 27 1.69 -5.30 0.13
C TYR A 27 2.53 -6.22 1.01
N GLY A 28 3.64 -6.73 0.47
CA GLY A 28 4.52 -7.62 1.21
C GLY A 28 5.22 -6.93 2.39
N GLN A 29 5.63 -5.70 2.20
CA GLN A 29 6.25 -4.90 3.26
C GLN A 29 5.27 -4.66 4.40
N ILE A 30 4.04 -4.31 4.08
CA ILE A 30 2.98 -4.12 5.08
C ILE A 30 2.74 -5.42 5.84
N ALA A 31 2.62 -6.54 5.12
CA ALA A 31 2.42 -7.86 5.71
C ALA A 31 3.55 -8.19 6.70
N ALA A 32 4.79 -7.98 6.29
CA ALA A 32 5.96 -8.25 7.14
C ALA A 32 5.94 -7.37 8.40
N TYR A 33 5.65 -6.09 8.23
CA TYR A 33 5.58 -5.16 9.35
C TYR A 33 4.49 -5.55 10.35
N CYS A 34 3.39 -6.11 9.87
CA CYS A 34 2.27 -6.56 10.70
C CYS A 34 2.46 -7.97 11.26
N GLY A 35 3.64 -8.57 11.09
CA GLY A 35 3.99 -9.85 11.69
C GLY A 35 3.65 -11.08 10.86
N ALA A 36 3.31 -10.93 9.57
CA ALA A 36 2.92 -12.04 8.72
C ALA A 36 3.47 -11.84 7.30
N ALA A 37 4.78 -11.92 7.14
CA ALA A 37 5.47 -11.61 5.87
C ALA A 37 4.92 -12.39 4.67
N TRP A 38 4.31 -13.55 4.90
CA TRP A 38 3.71 -14.39 3.86
C TRP A 38 2.32 -13.91 3.41
N ALA A 39 1.73 -12.92 4.08
CA ALA A 39 0.32 -12.56 3.95
C ALA A 39 0.06 -11.36 3.03
N SER A 40 0.88 -11.19 1.96
CA SER A 40 0.70 -10.07 1.04
C SER A 40 -0.66 -10.12 0.32
N TRP A 41 -1.14 -11.33 -0.01
CA TRP A 41 -2.47 -11.47 -0.63
C TRP A 41 -3.58 -11.00 0.33
N GLU A 42 -3.47 -11.37 1.61
CA GLU A 42 -4.43 -10.94 2.62
C GLU A 42 -4.47 -9.42 2.77
N VAL A 43 -3.29 -8.77 2.72
CA VAL A 43 -3.22 -7.31 2.73
C VAL A 43 -3.99 -6.74 1.53
N GLY A 44 -3.84 -7.34 0.35
CA GLY A 44 -4.58 -6.92 -0.83
C GLY A 44 -6.09 -7.03 -0.65
N GLN A 45 -6.57 -8.11 -0.03
CA GLN A 45 -7.98 -8.29 0.25
C GLN A 45 -8.49 -7.26 1.27
N ILE A 46 -7.69 -6.99 2.30
CA ILE A 46 -8.00 -5.98 3.32
C ILE A 46 -8.08 -4.59 2.66
N ALA A 47 -7.17 -4.28 1.75
CA ALA A 47 -7.17 -3.01 1.03
C ALA A 47 -8.44 -2.86 0.18
N HIS A 48 -8.85 -3.94 -0.51
CA HIS A 48 -10.01 -3.91 -1.38
C HIS A 48 -11.31 -3.65 -0.60
N ASN A 49 -11.40 -4.15 0.62
CA ASN A 49 -12.60 -4.08 1.45
C ASN A 49 -12.49 -3.11 2.62
N GLY A 50 -11.40 -2.38 2.71
CA GLY A 50 -11.11 -1.52 3.86
C GLY A 50 -11.79 -0.16 3.81
N PRO A 51 -11.60 0.64 4.88
CA PRO A 51 -12.16 1.99 4.96
C PRO A 51 -11.65 2.88 3.82
N SER A 52 -12.55 3.63 3.20
CA SER A 52 -12.21 4.47 2.05
C SER A 52 -11.45 5.75 2.43
N ASP A 53 -11.39 6.08 3.72
CA ASP A 53 -10.69 7.27 4.21
C ASP A 53 -9.19 7.04 4.45
N LEU A 54 -8.70 5.81 4.28
CA LEU A 54 -7.28 5.52 4.40
C LEU A 54 -6.57 5.74 3.05
N PRO A 55 -5.27 6.09 3.06
CA PRO A 55 -4.54 6.39 1.83
C PRO A 55 -4.08 5.13 1.10
N TRP A 56 -5.02 4.31 0.65
CA TRP A 56 -4.73 3.06 -0.06
C TRP A 56 -3.95 3.28 -1.37
N GLN A 57 -4.02 4.48 -1.95
CA GLN A 57 -3.24 4.81 -3.14
C GLN A 57 -1.74 4.72 -2.90
N ARG A 58 -1.31 4.79 -1.64
CA ARG A 58 0.10 4.69 -1.24
C ARG A 58 0.55 3.24 -1.04
N VAL A 59 -0.26 2.28 -1.49
CA VAL A 59 0.07 0.85 -1.43
C VAL A 59 0.16 0.31 -2.85
N VAL A 60 1.28 -0.32 -3.17
CA VAL A 60 1.58 -0.82 -4.51
C VAL A 60 2.13 -2.24 -4.42
N ASN A 61 2.25 -2.93 -5.56
CA ASN A 61 2.86 -4.25 -5.55
C ASN A 61 4.39 -4.15 -5.44
N LYS A 62 5.06 -5.27 -5.30
CA LYS A 62 6.52 -5.31 -5.07
C LYS A 62 7.36 -4.66 -6.18
N ARG A 63 6.79 -4.53 -7.36
CA ARG A 63 7.45 -3.88 -8.51
C ARG A 63 7.01 -2.44 -8.70
N GLY A 64 6.20 -1.92 -7.79
CA GLY A 64 5.64 -0.57 -7.92
C GLY A 64 4.39 -0.50 -8.76
N GLY A 65 3.82 -1.64 -9.16
CA GLY A 65 2.62 -1.68 -9.99
C GLY A 65 1.37 -1.26 -9.24
N LEU A 66 0.49 -0.54 -9.95
CA LEU A 66 -0.76 -0.04 -9.39
C LEU A 66 -1.87 -1.09 -9.47
N ALA A 67 -2.95 -0.85 -8.72
CA ALA A 67 -4.03 -1.82 -8.56
C ALA A 67 -4.99 -1.82 -9.76
N ALA A 68 -5.04 -2.92 -10.50
CA ALA A 68 -5.99 -3.09 -11.59
C ALA A 68 -7.44 -3.08 -11.10
N GLY A 69 -7.66 -3.51 -9.86
CA GLY A 69 -8.99 -3.53 -9.23
C GLY A 69 -9.36 -2.26 -8.49
N TRP A 70 -8.67 -1.16 -8.71
CA TRP A 70 -9.01 0.10 -8.04
C TRP A 70 -10.43 0.53 -8.39
N PRO A 71 -11.26 0.87 -7.38
CA PRO A 71 -12.65 1.25 -7.64
C PRO A 71 -12.77 2.49 -8.55
N GLY A 72 -13.67 2.42 -9.50
CA GLY A 72 -13.99 3.57 -10.34
C GLY A 72 -13.12 3.78 -11.57
N GLY A 73 -12.09 2.95 -11.79
CA GLY A 73 -11.26 3.16 -12.99
C GLY A 73 -9.93 2.43 -13.01
N GLY A 74 -9.71 1.51 -12.06
CA GLY A 74 -8.53 0.68 -12.05
C GLY A 74 -7.23 1.46 -11.91
N ARG A 75 -6.20 1.02 -12.61
CA ARG A 75 -4.86 1.62 -12.52
C ARG A 75 -4.83 3.11 -12.86
N ALA A 76 -5.66 3.54 -13.81
CA ALA A 76 -5.68 4.94 -14.20
C ALA A 76 -6.14 5.84 -13.06
N THR A 77 -7.18 5.44 -12.34
CA THR A 77 -7.67 6.20 -11.18
C THR A 77 -6.64 6.18 -10.05
N HIS A 78 -6.03 5.03 -9.79
CA HIS A 78 -4.96 4.90 -8.80
C HIS A 78 -3.81 5.86 -9.14
N ALA A 79 -3.41 5.91 -10.41
CA ALA A 79 -2.35 6.80 -10.89
C ALA A 79 -2.70 8.28 -10.68
N GLU A 80 -3.95 8.66 -10.94
CA GLU A 80 -4.38 10.06 -10.73
C GLU A 80 -4.20 10.49 -9.28
N LEU A 81 -4.55 9.63 -8.34
CA LEU A 81 -4.42 9.93 -6.92
C LEU A 81 -2.96 10.10 -6.51
N LEU A 82 -2.07 9.24 -7.03
CA LEU A 82 -0.64 9.37 -6.74
C LEU A 82 -0.03 10.60 -7.41
N ARG A 83 -0.41 10.89 -8.65
CA ARG A 83 0.08 12.08 -9.34
C ARG A 83 -0.37 13.35 -8.64
N ALA A 84 -1.53 13.35 -8.01
CA ALA A 84 -2.00 14.47 -7.19
C ALA A 84 -1.12 14.69 -5.96
N GLU A 85 -0.37 13.68 -5.53
CA GLU A 85 0.63 13.80 -4.47
C GLU A 85 2.04 14.10 -5.01
N VAL A 86 2.13 14.46 -6.28
CA VAL A 86 3.40 14.74 -6.97
C VAL A 86 4.28 13.48 -7.06
N VAL A 87 3.66 12.31 -7.13
CA VAL A 87 4.37 11.05 -7.38
C VAL A 87 4.41 10.80 -8.88
N GLU A 88 5.62 10.53 -9.40
CA GLU A 88 5.79 10.20 -10.80
C GLU A 88 5.30 8.77 -11.05
N VAL A 89 4.37 8.62 -11.99
CA VAL A 89 3.82 7.31 -12.39
C VAL A 89 4.07 7.13 -13.89
N SER A 90 4.67 6.00 -14.26
CA SER A 90 4.98 5.68 -15.65
C SER A 90 3.72 5.44 -16.48
N ASP A 91 3.87 5.40 -17.80
CA ASP A 91 2.77 5.06 -18.72
C ASP A 91 2.27 3.62 -18.52
N GLU A 92 3.09 2.76 -17.91
CA GLU A 92 2.73 1.38 -17.60
C GLU A 92 2.15 1.25 -16.20
N TYR A 93 1.86 2.38 -15.54
CA TYR A 93 1.28 2.42 -14.20
C TYR A 93 2.17 1.78 -13.14
N THR A 94 3.43 2.20 -13.11
CA THR A 94 4.37 1.81 -12.07
C THR A 94 5.01 3.03 -11.44
N VAL A 95 5.44 2.88 -10.18
CA VAL A 95 6.22 3.90 -9.46
C VAL A 95 7.58 3.33 -9.10
N ASP A 96 8.55 4.20 -8.84
CA ASP A 96 9.90 3.78 -8.45
C ASP A 96 9.91 3.46 -6.96
N VAL A 97 9.75 2.18 -6.61
CA VAL A 97 9.75 1.74 -5.22
C VAL A 97 11.09 1.98 -4.53
N ASN A 98 12.20 1.92 -5.26
CA ASN A 98 13.52 2.17 -4.67
C ASN A 98 13.66 3.59 -4.15
N LYS A 99 12.98 4.53 -4.80
CA LYS A 99 13.02 5.94 -4.43
C LYS A 99 11.95 6.30 -3.39
N LEU A 100 10.78 5.67 -3.47
CA LEU A 100 9.59 6.13 -2.75
C LEU A 100 9.21 5.28 -1.54
N LEU A 101 9.87 4.13 -1.36
CA LEU A 101 9.49 3.20 -0.31
C LEU A 101 9.66 3.82 1.08
N TRP A 102 8.61 3.78 1.87
CA TRP A 102 8.63 4.26 3.25
C TRP A 102 8.82 3.08 4.19
N ASN A 103 9.68 3.27 5.20
CA ASN A 103 9.97 2.26 6.20
C ASN A 103 9.56 2.76 7.58
N PRO A 104 8.45 2.24 8.16
CA PRO A 104 7.99 2.68 9.48
C PRO A 104 9.03 2.49 10.59
N SER A 105 9.78 1.39 10.56
CA SER A 105 10.81 1.10 11.57
C SER A 105 11.90 2.16 11.57
N GLN A 106 12.31 2.59 10.39
CA GLN A 106 13.34 3.61 10.24
C GLN A 106 12.84 4.97 10.74
N ALA A 107 11.60 5.31 10.46
CA ALA A 107 10.98 6.55 10.96
C ALA A 107 10.90 6.56 12.48
N THR A 108 10.68 5.41 13.10
CA THR A 108 10.55 5.28 14.55
C THR A 108 11.88 5.51 15.28
N LEU A 109 12.99 5.24 14.62
CA LEU A 109 14.33 5.41 15.21
C LEU A 109 14.78 6.87 15.26
N LEU A 110 14.08 7.72 14.59
CA LEU A 110 14.38 9.16 14.60
C LEU A 110 13.65 9.86 15.74
#